data_a2a552e4cd8efe052628ec7bb914a530
#
_entry.id   a2a552e4cd8efe052628ec7bb914a530
#
_cell.length_a   1.000
_cell.length_b   1.000
_cell.length_c   1.000
_cell.angle_alpha   90.00
_cell.angle_beta   90.00
_cell.angle_gamma   90.00
#
_symmetry.space_group_name_H-M   'P 1'
#
loop_
_entity.id
_entity.type
_entity.pdbx_description
1 polymer ?
#
loop_
_entity_poly.entity_id
_entity_poly.type
_entity_poly.pdbx_seq_one_letter_code
_entity_poly.pdbx_strand_id
1 'polypeptide(L)'
;MNACNLILILTLFFTLSIQSSLSFEDNTTENQQHYFELTHPLVPDTDTPPSCSVNLLNHTFTNTSTNTTFTVNYTPPPTTCKWSHAVLEFQARCNSSTPMHDRVAGVWIARVELLRTSTAQPTENGSFWSVQKDVSKYSSIITTQDNSTSFSVMLETLDNENLTGVYQVNVSMHFYDHNAFRFPLSSVVGDLEGYKKNRKLTSVDDKGVGDMLGLYPYDTHADMIIPISGDEGYWFRIENESDVKKTNVSIDERTYKAVLELYISSHGEEEFWYLTPPDSYTKLNNLVAGKGKGAYREVLVTIDGKLVGTVIPTPVIFTSGINPSFWKPVVAIGAFNHPSYNIDLTPYLGLLLDDKNHSIEIQVAEGGSYWLVDANMHIWLGSSHVQAIVEYEPPSMEIENDYEFEGLEGEFEIEVERSSSAVGLVQSGLGNIITTKVTEEINFKNKLKFKEQGTRIELDQKIKRKTKVKITDASGNSIGKYEIERTYPLKITVVTQPWYGKGISTVSTTVVQERSESFSNENVILRALNHDVNCTGSMLVNGNSIMSGSAVNHQNYYYKDGFGCYSRKVNVLEGNVVADESNSICIE
;
A
#
# COMPACT_ATOMS: atom_id res chain seq x y z
N MET A 1 -0.15 40.77 -5.67
CA MET A 1 0.11 39.52 -6.47
C MET A 1 -1.22 38.79 -6.55
N ASN A 2 -1.67 38.41 -7.74
CA ASN A 2 -3.05 37.96 -7.95
C ASN A 2 -3.22 36.49 -7.59
N ALA A 3 -4.46 36.11 -7.23
CA ALA A 3 -4.92 34.73 -7.04
C ALA A 3 -4.42 33.74 -8.13
N CYS A 4 -4.04 34.26 -9.28
CA CYS A 4 -3.42 33.53 -10.38
C CYS A 4 -2.14 32.76 -9.99
N ASN A 5 -1.33 33.28 -9.02
CA ASN A 5 -0.08 32.60 -8.64
C ASN A 5 -0.31 31.42 -7.68
N LEU A 6 -1.37 31.48 -6.85
CA LEU A 6 -1.70 30.34 -5.99
C LEU A 6 -2.45 29.26 -6.78
N ILE A 7 -3.28 29.66 -7.75
CA ILE A 7 -3.88 28.74 -8.73
C ILE A 7 -2.75 28.03 -9.49
N LEU A 8 -1.67 28.74 -9.87
CA LEU A 8 -0.51 28.16 -10.54
C LEU A 8 0.24 27.16 -9.63
N ILE A 9 0.34 27.45 -8.32
CA ILE A 9 1.02 26.57 -7.35
C ILE A 9 0.17 25.33 -7.09
N LEU A 10 -1.14 25.48 -6.88
CA LEU A 10 -2.05 24.35 -6.69
C LEU A 10 -2.24 23.54 -8.00
N THR A 11 -2.26 24.21 -9.16
CA THR A 11 -2.31 23.51 -10.46
C THR A 11 -0.96 22.89 -10.84
N LEU A 12 0.18 23.41 -10.37
CA LEU A 12 1.49 22.76 -10.53
C LEU A 12 1.55 21.38 -9.89
N PHE A 13 0.83 21.18 -8.78
CA PHE A 13 0.70 19.87 -8.15
C PHE A 13 -0.28 18.95 -8.88
N PHE A 14 -1.27 19.50 -9.60
CA PHE A 14 -2.35 18.74 -10.20
C PHE A 14 -2.23 18.50 -11.71
N THR A 15 -1.32 19.17 -12.41
CA THR A 15 -1.19 19.07 -13.87
C THR A 15 0.27 19.19 -14.33
N LEU A 16 1.19 18.48 -13.71
CA LEU A 16 2.56 18.36 -14.25
C LEU A 16 2.55 17.41 -15.44
N SER A 17 1.95 17.85 -16.55
CA SER A 17 2.17 17.23 -17.85
C SER A 17 3.48 17.75 -18.44
N ILE A 18 4.48 16.90 -18.49
CA ILE A 18 5.75 17.20 -19.11
C ILE A 18 5.55 17.18 -20.63
N GLN A 19 5.57 18.35 -21.29
CA GLN A 19 5.70 18.45 -22.73
C GLN A 19 7.16 18.69 -23.10
N SER A 20 7.84 17.64 -23.53
CA SER A 20 9.07 17.77 -24.30
C SER A 20 8.88 17.09 -25.65
N SER A 21 8.93 17.88 -26.72
CA SER A 21 8.96 17.39 -28.08
C SER A 21 10.39 17.23 -28.52
N LEU A 22 10.83 16.00 -28.84
CA LEU A 22 11.88 15.75 -29.84
C LEU A 22 11.89 14.27 -30.25
N SER A 23 11.92 14.05 -31.54
CA SER A 23 11.93 12.77 -32.25
C SER A 23 13.33 12.15 -32.27
N PHE A 24 13.47 10.83 -32.13
CA PHE A 24 14.14 9.95 -33.09
C PHE A 24 14.45 8.53 -32.59
N GLU A 25 14.28 7.60 -33.48
CA GLU A 25 14.83 6.29 -33.85
C GLU A 25 15.54 5.34 -32.85
N ASP A 26 15.23 4.14 -33.09
CA ASP A 26 15.44 2.78 -32.64
C ASP A 26 16.89 2.33 -32.33
N ASN A 27 16.94 1.31 -31.40
CA ASN A 27 18.09 0.47 -31.06
C ASN A 27 19.10 1.01 -30.03
N THR A 28 18.89 0.63 -28.76
CA THR A 28 19.88 -0.11 -27.95
C THR A 28 19.38 -0.31 -26.53
N THR A 29 19.32 -1.54 -26.05
CA THR A 29 18.93 -1.97 -24.71
C THR A 29 19.93 -1.60 -23.61
N GLU A 30 21.01 -0.93 -23.91
CA GLU A 30 22.10 -0.62 -22.97
C GLU A 30 21.97 0.70 -22.19
N ASN A 31 21.01 1.58 -22.55
CA ASN A 31 20.91 2.91 -21.94
C ASN A 31 19.56 3.22 -21.25
N GLN A 32 18.71 2.21 -21.00
CA GLN A 32 17.44 2.44 -20.31
C GLN A 32 17.65 2.83 -18.84
N GLN A 33 16.85 3.79 -18.35
CA GLN A 33 16.86 4.16 -16.94
C GLN A 33 16.17 3.08 -16.10
N HIS A 34 16.92 2.47 -15.19
CA HIS A 34 16.37 1.52 -14.22
C HIS A 34 15.83 2.27 -13.02
N TYR A 35 14.59 1.92 -12.63
CA TYR A 35 13.96 2.44 -11.42
C TYR A 35 13.72 1.31 -10.43
N PHE A 36 13.82 1.60 -9.13
CA PHE A 36 13.58 0.63 -8.07
C PHE A 36 13.08 1.29 -6.78
N GLU A 37 12.37 0.54 -5.97
CA GLU A 37 12.00 0.89 -4.62
C GLU A 37 12.90 0.13 -3.63
N LEU A 38 13.28 0.78 -2.52
CA LEU A 38 14.04 0.09 -1.47
C LEU A 38 13.12 -0.88 -0.73
N THR A 39 13.51 -2.15 -0.75
CA THR A 39 12.85 -3.24 -0.03
C THR A 39 13.93 -4.20 0.51
N HIS A 40 13.59 -5.02 1.49
CA HIS A 40 14.45 -6.14 1.86
C HIS A 40 14.39 -7.23 0.79
N PRO A 41 15.47 -8.00 0.60
CA PRO A 41 15.45 -9.14 -0.31
C PRO A 41 14.40 -10.15 0.14
N LEU A 42 13.56 -10.61 -0.79
CA LEU A 42 12.56 -11.63 -0.53
C LEU A 42 13.15 -13.05 -0.55
N VAL A 43 14.36 -13.17 -1.08
CA VAL A 43 15.15 -14.40 -1.12
C VAL A 43 16.49 -14.12 -0.47
N PRO A 44 16.95 -14.95 0.48
CA PRO A 44 18.15 -14.68 1.29
C PRO A 44 19.43 -14.53 0.49
N ASP A 45 19.54 -15.27 -0.60
CA ASP A 45 20.68 -15.26 -1.50
C ASP A 45 20.17 -15.09 -2.94
N THR A 46 20.62 -14.02 -3.58
CA THR A 46 20.26 -13.72 -4.98
C THR A 46 20.68 -14.82 -5.96
N ASP A 47 21.64 -15.64 -5.57
CA ASP A 47 22.14 -16.78 -6.36
C ASP A 47 21.32 -18.07 -6.14
N THR A 48 20.37 -18.09 -5.18
CA THR A 48 19.52 -19.25 -4.93
C THR A 48 18.49 -19.38 -6.05
N PRO A 49 18.58 -20.43 -6.91
CA PRO A 49 17.60 -20.62 -7.97
C PRO A 49 16.24 -21.01 -7.39
N PRO A 50 15.13 -20.56 -7.98
CA PRO A 50 13.81 -21.03 -7.61
C PRO A 50 13.66 -22.54 -7.90
N SER A 51 12.87 -23.23 -7.08
CA SER A 51 12.51 -24.63 -7.30
C SER A 51 11.76 -24.81 -8.62
N CYS A 52 10.95 -23.85 -8.97
CA CYS A 52 10.32 -23.71 -10.28
C CYS A 52 9.90 -22.25 -10.51
N SER A 53 9.65 -21.90 -11.78
CA SER A 53 9.13 -20.60 -12.18
C SER A 53 8.03 -20.78 -13.20
N VAL A 54 7.01 -19.91 -13.16
CA VAL A 54 5.94 -19.84 -14.13
C VAL A 54 5.89 -18.45 -14.71
N ASN A 55 6.00 -18.32 -16.03
CA ASN A 55 5.69 -17.06 -16.69
C ASN A 55 4.17 -16.97 -16.86
N LEU A 56 3.56 -15.96 -16.23
CA LEU A 56 2.11 -15.80 -16.19
C LEU A 56 1.60 -14.94 -17.34
N LEU A 57 2.39 -13.93 -17.76
CA LEU A 57 2.00 -13.02 -18.81
C LEU A 57 3.22 -12.33 -19.43
N ASN A 58 3.20 -12.20 -20.76
CA ASN A 58 4.06 -11.30 -21.51
C ASN A 58 3.17 -10.56 -22.51
N HIS A 59 2.94 -9.25 -22.27
CA HIS A 59 2.02 -8.45 -23.08
C HIS A 59 2.52 -7.04 -23.31
N THR A 60 2.12 -6.48 -24.45
CA THR A 60 2.42 -5.08 -24.82
C THR A 60 1.13 -4.26 -24.78
N PHE A 61 1.04 -3.35 -23.82
CA PHE A 61 -0.04 -2.39 -23.74
C PHE A 61 0.26 -1.21 -24.66
N THR A 62 -0.65 -0.91 -25.60
CA THR A 62 -0.51 0.17 -26.57
C THR A 62 -1.66 1.17 -26.42
N ASN A 63 -1.42 2.37 -26.88
CA ASN A 63 -2.39 3.47 -26.86
C ASN A 63 -3.68 3.22 -27.67
N THR A 64 -3.65 2.29 -28.61
CA THR A 64 -4.79 2.01 -29.50
C THR A 64 -5.80 1.03 -28.92
N SER A 65 -5.48 0.38 -27.79
CA SER A 65 -6.41 -0.55 -27.14
C SER A 65 -7.34 0.22 -26.22
N THR A 66 -8.63 0.10 -26.48
CA THR A 66 -9.71 0.56 -25.57
C THR A 66 -9.75 -0.27 -24.28
N ASN A 67 -9.02 -1.40 -24.23
CA ASN A 67 -8.95 -2.28 -23.08
C ASN A 67 -7.63 -2.05 -22.33
N THR A 68 -7.75 -1.51 -21.14
CA THR A 68 -6.64 -1.37 -20.18
C THR A 68 -6.29 -2.70 -19.49
N THR A 69 -7.16 -3.71 -19.62
CA THR A 69 -7.02 -5.04 -18.99
C THR A 69 -6.71 -6.12 -20.00
N PHE A 70 -5.72 -6.94 -19.68
CA PHE A 70 -5.39 -8.15 -20.43
C PHE A 70 -5.50 -9.38 -19.54
N THR A 71 -6.26 -10.38 -20.00
CA THR A 71 -6.60 -11.58 -19.23
C THR A 71 -6.20 -12.85 -20.00
N VAL A 72 -5.60 -13.79 -19.29
CA VAL A 72 -5.24 -15.13 -19.78
C VAL A 72 -5.72 -16.20 -18.79
N ASN A 73 -5.76 -17.46 -19.24
CA ASN A 73 -5.98 -18.58 -18.33
C ASN A 73 -4.78 -18.70 -17.38
N TYR A 74 -5.06 -18.85 -16.11
CA TYR A 74 -4.03 -19.04 -15.10
C TYR A 74 -3.39 -20.43 -15.22
N THR A 75 -2.07 -20.48 -15.13
CA THR A 75 -1.31 -21.73 -15.09
C THR A 75 -0.68 -21.87 -13.71
N PRO A 76 -1.18 -22.78 -12.85
CA PRO A 76 -0.60 -23.02 -11.53
C PRO A 76 0.78 -23.70 -11.63
N PRO A 77 1.59 -23.63 -10.55
CA PRO A 77 2.86 -24.36 -10.51
C PRO A 77 2.63 -25.86 -10.66
N PRO A 78 3.57 -26.59 -11.31
CA PRO A 78 3.47 -28.04 -11.41
C PRO A 78 3.37 -28.70 -10.04
N THR A 79 2.59 -29.76 -9.90
CA THR A 79 2.42 -30.50 -8.63
C THR A 79 3.73 -31.11 -8.10
N THR A 80 4.73 -31.25 -8.96
CA THR A 80 6.09 -31.67 -8.60
C THR A 80 6.94 -30.56 -8.01
N CYS A 81 6.53 -29.30 -8.15
CA CYS A 81 7.22 -28.13 -7.59
C CYS A 81 6.96 -28.05 -6.08
N LYS A 82 8.00 -28.28 -5.29
CA LYS A 82 7.93 -28.11 -3.83
C LYS A 82 8.31 -26.67 -3.49
N TRP A 83 7.46 -26.01 -2.74
CA TRP A 83 7.69 -24.63 -2.34
C TRP A 83 7.05 -24.30 -0.98
N SER A 84 7.60 -23.32 -0.33
CA SER A 84 7.06 -22.68 0.89
C SER A 84 6.91 -21.18 0.71
N HIS A 85 7.61 -20.61 -0.29
CA HIS A 85 7.57 -19.19 -0.64
C HIS A 85 7.30 -19.00 -2.12
N ALA A 86 6.44 -18.05 -2.43
CA ALA A 86 6.11 -17.63 -3.79
C ALA A 86 6.36 -16.12 -3.93
N VAL A 87 7.20 -15.76 -4.88
CA VAL A 87 7.53 -14.37 -5.21
C VAL A 87 6.94 -14.02 -6.57
N LEU A 88 6.03 -13.07 -6.59
CA LEU A 88 5.53 -12.45 -7.82
C LEU A 88 6.55 -11.41 -8.29
N GLU A 89 6.98 -11.48 -9.53
CA GLU A 89 7.82 -10.47 -10.17
C GLU A 89 7.05 -9.82 -11.32
N PHE A 90 6.86 -8.52 -11.22
CA PHE A 90 6.29 -7.67 -12.26
C PHE A 90 7.41 -6.85 -12.86
N GLN A 91 7.69 -7.04 -14.14
CA GLN A 91 8.68 -6.28 -14.89
C GLN A 91 7.97 -5.46 -15.96
N ALA A 92 8.35 -4.21 -16.10
CA ALA A 92 7.80 -3.37 -17.14
C ALA A 92 8.85 -2.46 -17.78
N ARG A 93 8.64 -2.17 -19.05
CA ARG A 93 9.45 -1.27 -19.87
C ARG A 93 8.57 -0.29 -20.60
N CYS A 94 9.01 0.94 -20.67
CA CYS A 94 8.40 1.97 -21.50
C CYS A 94 9.45 2.56 -22.43
N ASN A 95 9.17 2.59 -23.74
CA ASN A 95 10.08 3.09 -24.76
C ASN A 95 9.64 4.45 -25.34
N SER A 96 8.94 5.26 -24.55
CA SER A 96 8.42 6.54 -25.05
C SER A 96 9.12 7.72 -24.41
N SER A 97 9.52 8.69 -25.24
CA SER A 97 9.96 10.02 -24.82
C SER A 97 8.80 11.01 -24.66
N THR A 98 7.56 10.58 -24.96
CA THR A 98 6.40 11.46 -24.80
C THR A 98 6.02 11.57 -23.34
N PRO A 99 5.55 12.76 -22.90
CA PRO A 99 5.05 12.94 -21.56
C PRO A 99 3.94 11.94 -21.30
N MET A 100 4.06 11.19 -20.22
CA MET A 100 3.07 10.23 -19.80
C MET A 100 2.66 10.57 -18.39
N HIS A 101 1.35 10.55 -18.16
CA HIS A 101 0.83 10.62 -16.82
C HIS A 101 1.19 9.33 -16.08
N ASP A 102 1.33 9.42 -14.77
CA ASP A 102 1.46 8.23 -13.94
C ASP A 102 0.26 7.33 -14.18
N ARG A 103 0.53 6.04 -14.30
CA ARG A 103 -0.48 4.99 -14.41
C ARG A 103 -0.37 4.08 -13.21
N VAL A 104 -1.45 3.42 -12.89
CA VAL A 104 -1.46 2.35 -11.92
C VAL A 104 -1.69 1.03 -12.62
N ALA A 105 -0.90 0.03 -12.26
CA ALA A 105 -1.09 -1.34 -12.68
C ALA A 105 -1.54 -2.21 -11.51
N GLY A 106 -2.42 -3.16 -11.79
CA GLY A 106 -2.84 -4.19 -10.87
C GLY A 106 -2.67 -5.58 -11.46
N VAL A 107 -2.49 -6.57 -10.60
CA VAL A 107 -2.31 -7.98 -10.94
C VAL A 107 -3.27 -8.82 -10.12
N TRP A 108 -4.07 -9.68 -10.78
CA TRP A 108 -5.09 -10.54 -10.15
C TRP A 108 -4.97 -11.99 -10.58
N ILE A 109 -5.28 -12.90 -9.64
CA ILE A 109 -5.64 -14.30 -9.92
C ILE A 109 -7.06 -14.50 -9.40
N ALA A 110 -7.97 -15.04 -10.21
CA ALA A 110 -9.36 -15.30 -9.83
C ALA A 110 -10.06 -14.09 -9.17
N ARG A 111 -9.80 -12.87 -9.65
CA ARG A 111 -10.31 -11.60 -9.12
C ARG A 111 -9.71 -11.19 -7.75
N VAL A 112 -8.75 -11.94 -7.21
CA VAL A 112 -8.00 -11.60 -6.00
C VAL A 112 -6.80 -10.73 -6.38
N GLU A 113 -6.73 -9.49 -5.91
CA GLU A 113 -5.61 -8.58 -6.18
C GLU A 113 -4.36 -9.03 -5.43
N LEU A 114 -3.27 -9.25 -6.17
CA LEU A 114 -1.98 -9.66 -5.61
C LEU A 114 -1.00 -8.50 -5.48
N LEU A 115 -1.02 -7.60 -6.44
CA LEU A 115 -0.09 -6.47 -6.53
C LEU A 115 -0.79 -5.26 -7.11
N ARG A 116 -0.51 -4.10 -6.55
CA ARG A 116 -0.77 -2.78 -7.13
C ARG A 116 0.55 -2.02 -7.20
N THR A 117 0.83 -1.38 -8.35
CA THR A 117 2.08 -0.68 -8.62
C THR A 117 1.84 0.54 -9.51
N SER A 118 2.64 1.60 -9.32
CA SER A 118 2.68 2.72 -10.27
C SER A 118 3.68 2.45 -11.39
N THR A 119 3.58 3.23 -12.47
CA THR A 119 4.58 3.22 -13.55
C THR A 119 5.79 4.08 -13.20
N ALA A 120 6.95 3.73 -13.75
CA ALA A 120 8.12 4.59 -13.70
C ALA A 120 7.96 5.79 -14.63
N GLN A 121 8.64 6.89 -14.30
CA GLN A 121 8.73 8.06 -15.18
C GLN A 121 9.38 7.69 -16.53
N PRO A 122 8.79 8.08 -17.66
CA PRO A 122 9.41 7.88 -18.96
C PRO A 122 10.67 8.75 -19.09
N THR A 123 11.66 8.23 -19.79
CA THR A 123 12.90 8.95 -20.14
C THR A 123 13.15 8.86 -21.63
N GLU A 124 14.00 9.73 -22.16
CA GLU A 124 14.36 9.74 -23.59
C GLU A 124 14.91 8.39 -24.07
N ASN A 125 15.63 7.68 -23.20
CA ASN A 125 16.21 6.38 -23.50
C ASN A 125 15.30 5.21 -23.09
N GLY A 126 14.08 5.48 -22.66
CA GLY A 126 13.18 4.49 -22.09
C GLY A 126 13.42 4.23 -20.61
N SER A 127 12.45 3.61 -19.97
CA SER A 127 12.45 3.29 -18.54
C SER A 127 12.17 1.81 -18.34
N PHE A 128 12.85 1.21 -17.35
CA PHE A 128 12.64 -0.16 -16.90
C PHE A 128 12.48 -0.18 -15.39
N TRP A 129 11.56 -0.98 -14.89
CA TRP A 129 11.42 -1.26 -13.46
C TRP A 129 10.96 -2.70 -13.21
N SER A 130 11.31 -3.20 -12.05
CA SER A 130 10.87 -4.50 -11.55
C SER A 130 10.36 -4.35 -10.13
N VAL A 131 9.24 -5.01 -9.84
CA VAL A 131 8.62 -5.06 -8.52
C VAL A 131 8.50 -6.52 -8.11
N GLN A 132 9.05 -6.86 -6.96
CA GLN A 132 8.93 -8.18 -6.37
C GLN A 132 8.06 -8.11 -5.11
N LYS A 133 7.15 -9.08 -4.97
CA LYS A 133 6.26 -9.18 -3.82
C LYS A 133 6.14 -10.63 -3.37
N ASP A 134 6.26 -10.85 -2.06
CA ASP A 134 5.89 -12.13 -1.45
C ASP A 134 4.37 -12.31 -1.53
N VAL A 135 3.96 -13.34 -2.25
CA VAL A 135 2.56 -13.72 -2.47
C VAL A 135 2.22 -15.07 -1.83
N SER A 136 3.07 -15.57 -0.95
CA SER A 136 2.91 -16.88 -0.30
C SER A 136 1.58 -17.02 0.43
N LYS A 137 1.08 -15.94 1.05
CA LYS A 137 -0.22 -15.91 1.75
C LYS A 137 -1.42 -16.22 0.86
N TYR A 138 -1.28 -16.09 -0.45
CA TYR A 138 -2.33 -16.39 -1.44
C TYR A 138 -2.24 -17.84 -1.96
N SER A 139 -1.58 -18.74 -1.24
CA SER A 139 -1.32 -20.12 -1.67
C SER A 139 -2.57 -20.88 -2.11
N SER A 140 -3.73 -20.67 -1.46
CA SER A 140 -5.00 -21.30 -1.82
C SER A 140 -5.46 -20.95 -3.26
N ILE A 141 -5.18 -19.71 -3.70
CA ILE A 141 -5.48 -19.28 -5.07
C ILE A 141 -4.38 -19.70 -6.04
N ILE A 142 -3.11 -19.60 -5.62
CA ILE A 142 -1.94 -19.94 -6.44
C ILE A 142 -1.95 -21.44 -6.83
N THR A 143 -2.39 -22.30 -5.94
CA THR A 143 -2.40 -23.76 -6.18
C THR A 143 -3.68 -24.27 -6.82
N THR A 144 -4.64 -23.40 -7.12
CA THR A 144 -5.90 -23.83 -7.74
C THR A 144 -5.67 -24.54 -9.08
N GLN A 145 -6.34 -25.67 -9.26
CA GLN A 145 -6.26 -26.48 -10.49
C GLN A 145 -7.49 -26.26 -11.39
N ASP A 146 -8.32 -25.27 -11.08
CA ASP A 146 -9.48 -24.96 -11.90
C ASP A 146 -9.04 -24.26 -13.19
N ASN A 147 -9.27 -24.94 -14.33
CA ASN A 147 -8.92 -24.44 -15.66
C ASN A 147 -9.71 -23.17 -16.06
N SER A 148 -10.76 -22.81 -15.33
CA SER A 148 -11.51 -21.57 -15.54
C SER A 148 -10.89 -20.38 -14.83
N THR A 149 -9.87 -20.60 -14.00
CA THR A 149 -9.19 -19.53 -13.27
C THR A 149 -8.48 -18.57 -14.22
N SER A 150 -8.72 -17.29 -14.08
CA SER A 150 -8.10 -16.23 -14.87
C SER A 150 -6.91 -15.61 -14.15
N PHE A 151 -5.92 -15.21 -14.94
CA PHE A 151 -4.85 -14.27 -14.54
C PHE A 151 -5.02 -12.99 -15.33
N SER A 152 -5.04 -11.86 -14.64
CA SER A 152 -5.27 -10.56 -15.28
C SER A 152 -4.24 -9.53 -14.85
N VAL A 153 -3.85 -8.69 -15.80
CA VAL A 153 -3.08 -7.47 -15.56
C VAL A 153 -3.85 -6.31 -16.15
N MET A 154 -4.02 -5.27 -15.36
CA MET A 154 -4.60 -4.01 -15.80
C MET A 154 -3.53 -2.93 -15.73
N LEU A 155 -3.52 -2.07 -16.74
CA LEU A 155 -2.75 -0.82 -16.75
C LEU A 155 -3.74 0.32 -16.93
N GLU A 156 -4.23 0.85 -15.80
CA GLU A 156 -5.24 1.91 -15.79
C GLU A 156 -4.62 3.25 -16.18
N THR A 157 -5.39 4.02 -16.92
CA THR A 157 -5.08 5.39 -17.25
C THR A 157 -5.79 6.32 -16.29
N LEU A 158 -5.04 7.11 -15.56
CA LEU A 158 -5.58 7.94 -14.48
C LEU A 158 -6.39 9.14 -14.97
N ASP A 159 -6.20 9.57 -16.23
CA ASP A 159 -6.93 10.67 -16.86
C ASP A 159 -7.47 10.29 -18.24
N ASN A 160 -8.57 10.96 -18.66
CA ASN A 160 -9.24 10.74 -19.96
C ASN A 160 -8.42 11.25 -21.18
N GLU A 161 -7.14 11.50 -21.04
CA GLU A 161 -6.30 12.00 -22.11
C GLU A 161 -5.77 10.88 -23.01
N ASN A 162 -5.60 11.18 -24.29
CA ASN A 162 -5.07 10.26 -25.30
C ASN A 162 -3.62 9.87 -24.95
N LEU A 163 -3.45 8.69 -24.43
CA LEU A 163 -2.18 8.21 -23.91
C LEU A 163 -1.26 7.75 -25.03
N THR A 164 -0.09 8.33 -25.06
CA THR A 164 0.94 8.04 -26.07
C THR A 164 2.07 7.25 -25.43
N GLY A 165 1.90 5.96 -25.16
CA GLY A 165 2.98 5.15 -24.62
C GLY A 165 2.77 3.67 -24.87
N VAL A 166 3.88 2.97 -25.10
CA VAL A 166 3.92 1.51 -25.24
C VAL A 166 4.61 0.94 -24.00
N TYR A 167 3.87 0.12 -23.27
CA TYR A 167 4.38 -0.59 -22.11
C TYR A 167 4.50 -2.08 -22.42
N GLN A 168 5.70 -2.60 -22.33
CA GLN A 168 5.95 -4.04 -22.36
C GLN A 168 5.96 -4.55 -20.92
N VAL A 169 5.04 -5.45 -20.59
CA VAL A 169 4.87 -6.01 -19.25
C VAL A 169 5.11 -7.50 -19.29
N ASN A 170 5.97 -7.98 -18.39
CA ASN A 170 6.22 -9.38 -18.14
C ASN A 170 5.93 -9.69 -16.67
N VAL A 171 5.11 -10.68 -16.39
CA VAL A 171 4.80 -11.12 -15.03
C VAL A 171 5.15 -12.58 -14.88
N SER A 172 5.97 -12.85 -13.87
CA SER A 172 6.43 -14.21 -13.53
C SER A 172 6.19 -14.50 -12.05
N MET A 173 6.07 -15.76 -11.71
CA MET A 173 6.01 -16.23 -10.32
C MET A 173 7.12 -17.24 -10.09
N HIS A 174 7.90 -17.01 -9.05
CA HIS A 174 9.07 -17.80 -8.66
C HIS A 174 8.78 -18.49 -7.33
N PHE A 175 9.02 -19.78 -7.27
CA PHE A 175 8.70 -20.62 -6.12
C PHE A 175 9.99 -21.15 -5.48
N TYR A 176 10.10 -21.03 -4.15
CA TYR A 176 11.28 -21.41 -3.39
C TYR A 176 10.91 -22.41 -2.28
N ASP A 177 11.74 -23.44 -2.08
CA ASP A 177 11.59 -24.38 -0.98
C ASP A 177 12.16 -23.79 0.32
N HIS A 178 11.64 -24.21 1.45
CA HIS A 178 12.08 -23.78 2.81
C HIS A 178 13.58 -23.95 3.05
N ASN A 179 14.22 -24.89 2.39
CA ASN A 179 15.68 -25.07 2.49
C ASN A 179 16.49 -23.93 1.85
N ALA A 180 15.89 -23.12 0.97
CA ALA A 180 16.51 -21.94 0.37
C ALA A 180 16.62 -20.74 1.35
N PHE A 181 15.83 -20.76 2.43
CA PHE A 181 15.75 -19.68 3.43
C PHE A 181 16.63 -19.91 4.66
N ARG A 182 17.73 -20.64 4.52
CA ARG A 182 18.73 -20.72 5.58
C ARG A 182 19.57 -19.43 5.59
N PHE A 183 19.08 -18.41 6.28
CA PHE A 183 19.99 -17.35 6.74
C PHE A 183 21.09 -17.96 7.60
N PRO A 184 22.34 -17.52 7.48
CA PRO A 184 23.37 -17.91 8.44
C PRO A 184 22.87 -17.47 9.83
N LEU A 185 22.54 -18.43 10.66
CA LEU A 185 22.22 -18.23 12.08
C LEU A 185 23.48 -17.70 12.78
N SER A 186 23.81 -16.44 12.57
CA SER A 186 24.81 -15.77 13.38
C SER A 186 24.10 -15.14 14.57
N SER A 187 24.26 -15.77 15.72
CA SER A 187 24.19 -15.21 17.07
C SER A 187 22.85 -14.97 17.79
N VAL A 188 21.69 -15.33 17.27
CA VAL A 188 20.40 -15.18 18.02
C VAL A 188 19.89 -16.53 18.58
N VAL A 189 20.78 -17.48 18.81
CA VAL A 189 20.43 -18.81 19.36
C VAL A 189 19.96 -18.75 20.82
N GLY A 190 20.18 -17.64 21.54
CA GLY A 190 19.76 -17.48 22.94
C GLY A 190 18.25 -17.38 23.15
N ASP A 191 17.54 -16.68 22.27
CA ASP A 191 16.10 -16.37 22.46
C ASP A 191 15.13 -17.37 21.81
N LEU A 192 15.61 -18.16 20.82
CA LEU A 192 14.78 -19.20 20.18
C LEU A 192 14.53 -20.43 21.09
N GLU A 193 15.33 -20.65 22.11
CA GLU A 193 15.03 -21.70 23.11
C GLU A 193 13.83 -21.36 23.98
N GLY A 194 13.59 -20.10 24.27
CA GLY A 194 12.37 -19.61 24.91
C GLY A 194 11.13 -19.87 24.04
N TYR A 195 11.26 -19.64 22.74
CA TYR A 195 10.19 -19.86 21.76
C TYR A 195 9.87 -21.36 21.56
N LYS A 196 10.90 -22.22 21.58
CA LYS A 196 10.71 -23.69 21.54
C LYS A 196 10.12 -24.26 22.85
N LYS A 197 10.39 -23.64 23.99
CA LYS A 197 9.84 -24.07 25.28
C LYS A 197 8.33 -23.84 25.38
N ASN A 198 7.82 -22.76 24.79
CA ASN A 198 6.38 -22.49 24.72
C ASN A 198 5.64 -23.39 23.70
N ARG A 199 6.34 -24.02 22.75
CA ARG A 199 5.79 -25.05 21.85
C ARG A 199 5.49 -26.40 22.54
N LYS A 200 5.88 -26.59 23.81
CA LYS A 200 5.62 -27.82 24.57
C LYS A 200 4.17 -27.97 25.07
N LEU A 201 3.28 -27.04 24.77
CA LEU A 201 1.86 -27.11 25.15
C LEU A 201 0.94 -27.78 24.12
N THR A 202 1.47 -28.38 23.07
CA THR A 202 0.64 -29.05 22.06
C THR A 202 1.09 -30.48 21.80
N SER A 203 0.99 -31.32 22.80
CA SER A 203 0.74 -32.75 22.60
C SER A 203 -0.74 -33.01 22.81
N VAL A 204 -1.59 -32.38 22.03
CA VAL A 204 -2.98 -32.77 21.87
C VAL A 204 -3.10 -33.11 20.38
N ASP A 205 -3.41 -34.38 20.13
CA ASP A 205 -3.70 -34.95 18.81
C ASP A 205 -4.98 -34.37 18.17
N ASP A 206 -5.20 -33.06 18.29
CA ASP A 206 -6.35 -32.38 17.74
C ASP A 206 -5.85 -31.25 16.81
N LYS A 207 -5.73 -31.57 15.52
CA LYS A 207 -5.32 -30.62 14.46
C LYS A 207 -6.14 -29.32 14.48
N GLY A 208 -7.30 -29.31 15.16
CA GLY A 208 -8.17 -28.15 15.23
C GLY A 208 -7.70 -27.02 16.16
N VAL A 209 -7.04 -27.29 17.29
CA VAL A 209 -6.63 -26.23 18.24
C VAL A 209 -5.26 -25.66 17.91
N GLY A 210 -4.36 -26.50 17.37
CA GLY A 210 -3.04 -26.03 16.90
C GLY A 210 -3.16 -25.06 15.72
N ASP A 211 -4.09 -25.32 14.80
CA ASP A 211 -4.37 -24.46 13.65
C ASP A 211 -5.16 -23.19 14.04
N MET A 212 -6.05 -23.26 15.04
CA MET A 212 -6.73 -22.09 15.61
C MET A 212 -5.78 -21.15 16.35
N LEU A 213 -4.67 -21.66 16.86
CA LEU A 213 -3.58 -20.89 17.47
C LEU A 213 -2.58 -20.38 16.43
N GLY A 214 -2.88 -20.61 15.12
CA GLY A 214 -2.06 -20.14 14.02
C GLY A 214 -1.58 -18.73 14.27
N LEU A 215 -0.27 -18.65 14.49
CA LEU A 215 0.43 -17.44 14.93
C LEU A 215 -0.06 -16.25 14.11
N TYR A 216 -0.58 -15.25 14.81
CA TYR A 216 -0.65 -13.96 14.23
C TYR A 216 0.73 -13.68 13.62
N PRO A 217 0.86 -13.52 12.36
CA PRO A 217 0.44 -12.37 11.60
C PRO A 217 -0.50 -12.73 10.43
N TYR A 218 -1.04 -11.70 9.80
CA TYR A 218 -1.90 -11.79 8.61
C TYR A 218 -1.23 -12.44 7.38
N ASP A 219 0.03 -12.83 7.52
CA ASP A 219 0.85 -13.44 6.46
C ASP A 219 0.76 -14.98 6.43
N THR A 220 -0.02 -15.60 7.32
CA THR A 220 -0.28 -17.04 7.26
C THR A 220 -1.19 -17.38 6.08
N HIS A 221 -0.98 -18.58 5.50
CA HIS A 221 -1.80 -19.06 4.39
C HIS A 221 -3.27 -19.21 4.81
N ALA A 222 -4.16 -18.56 4.08
CA ALA A 222 -5.59 -18.74 4.22
C ALA A 222 -6.06 -19.97 3.43
N ASP A 223 -7.07 -20.69 3.95
CA ASP A 223 -7.66 -21.85 3.25
C ASP A 223 -8.50 -21.40 2.06
N MET A 224 -9.11 -20.21 2.17
CA MET A 224 -9.94 -19.62 1.12
C MET A 224 -9.72 -18.11 1.08
N ILE A 225 -9.81 -17.53 -0.11
CA ILE A 225 -9.80 -16.07 -0.30
C ILE A 225 -11.00 -15.68 -1.17
N ILE A 226 -11.83 -14.79 -0.65
CA ILE A 226 -13.02 -14.26 -1.34
C ILE A 226 -12.68 -12.84 -1.82
N PRO A 227 -12.73 -12.57 -3.15
CA PRO A 227 -12.53 -11.22 -3.66
C PRO A 227 -13.74 -10.31 -3.31
N ILE A 228 -13.46 -9.11 -2.87
CA ILE A 228 -14.40 -8.02 -2.62
C ILE A 228 -14.07 -6.92 -3.60
N SER A 229 -14.56 -7.06 -4.82
CA SER A 229 -14.19 -6.23 -5.97
C SER A 229 -15.42 -5.78 -6.75
N GLY A 230 -15.22 -4.88 -7.71
CA GLY A 230 -16.26 -4.39 -8.62
C GLY A 230 -16.90 -5.52 -9.46
N ASP A 231 -18.01 -5.22 -10.13
CA ASP A 231 -18.77 -6.20 -10.92
C ASP A 231 -17.93 -6.87 -12.01
N GLU A 232 -16.96 -6.14 -12.58
CA GLU A 232 -16.01 -6.68 -13.55
C GLU A 232 -14.89 -7.53 -12.93
N GLY A 233 -14.82 -7.56 -11.60
CA GLY A 233 -13.81 -8.34 -10.85
C GLY A 233 -12.49 -7.61 -10.62
N TYR A 234 -12.51 -6.29 -10.70
CA TYR A 234 -11.37 -5.41 -10.48
C TYR A 234 -11.75 -4.28 -9.50
N TRP A 235 -10.98 -3.20 -9.47
CA TRP A 235 -11.14 -2.12 -8.53
C TRP A 235 -12.54 -1.51 -8.53
N PHE A 236 -13.05 -1.21 -7.34
CA PHE A 236 -14.08 -0.20 -7.19
C PHE A 236 -13.49 1.18 -7.45
N ARG A 237 -14.15 1.96 -8.27
CA ARG A 237 -13.87 3.37 -8.44
C ARG A 237 -14.85 4.18 -7.59
N ILE A 238 -14.32 4.92 -6.60
CA ILE A 238 -15.08 5.77 -5.68
C ILE A 238 -14.84 7.22 -6.08
N GLU A 239 -15.92 7.91 -6.48
CA GLU A 239 -15.87 9.25 -7.06
C GLU A 239 -16.19 10.36 -6.05
N ASN A 240 -16.84 10.04 -4.95
CA ASN A 240 -17.23 10.99 -3.91
C ASN A 240 -17.57 10.28 -2.60
N GLU A 241 -17.71 11.05 -1.53
CA GLU A 241 -18.00 10.56 -0.18
C GLU A 241 -19.30 9.78 0.00
N SER A 242 -20.29 9.98 -0.87
CA SER A 242 -21.57 9.25 -0.83
C SER A 242 -21.56 7.95 -1.64
N ASP A 243 -20.46 7.67 -2.33
CA ASP A 243 -20.31 6.50 -3.19
C ASP A 243 -19.91 5.27 -2.34
N VAL A 244 -20.90 4.45 -1.97
CA VAL A 244 -20.72 3.22 -1.20
C VAL A 244 -20.66 2.03 -2.15
N LYS A 245 -19.52 1.37 -2.24
CA LYS A 245 -19.35 0.14 -3.03
C LYS A 245 -19.57 -1.08 -2.16
N LYS A 246 -20.19 -2.14 -2.72
CA LYS A 246 -20.56 -3.33 -1.95
C LYS A 246 -20.44 -4.60 -2.75
N THR A 247 -20.13 -5.68 -2.03
CA THR A 247 -20.15 -7.06 -2.53
C THR A 247 -20.87 -7.94 -1.52
N ASN A 248 -21.77 -8.79 -2.01
CA ASN A 248 -22.42 -9.77 -1.15
C ASN A 248 -21.56 -11.02 -1.03
N VAL A 249 -21.36 -11.49 0.19
CA VAL A 249 -20.55 -12.66 0.51
C VAL A 249 -21.34 -13.65 1.37
N SER A 250 -21.04 -14.93 1.19
CA SER A 250 -21.39 -16.00 2.12
C SER A 250 -20.12 -16.73 2.46
N ILE A 251 -19.87 -16.96 3.75
CA ILE A 251 -18.66 -17.63 4.22
C ILE A 251 -18.96 -19.06 4.68
N ASP A 252 -17.94 -19.92 4.63
CA ASP A 252 -18.05 -21.31 5.07
C ASP A 252 -18.33 -21.38 6.58
N GLU A 253 -19.29 -22.20 6.99
CA GLU A 253 -19.69 -22.40 8.39
C GLU A 253 -18.56 -22.91 9.32
N ARG A 254 -17.44 -23.36 8.74
CA ARG A 254 -16.24 -23.77 9.47
C ARG A 254 -15.25 -22.65 9.73
N THR A 255 -15.57 -21.43 9.33
CA THR A 255 -14.67 -20.28 9.46
C THR A 255 -14.43 -19.93 10.92
N TYR A 256 -13.16 -19.97 11.35
CA TYR A 256 -12.77 -19.59 12.72
C TYR A 256 -11.94 -18.31 12.77
N LYS A 257 -11.41 -17.84 11.64
CA LYS A 257 -10.65 -16.61 11.50
C LYS A 257 -10.92 -15.99 10.14
N ALA A 258 -11.06 -14.67 10.11
CA ALA A 258 -11.22 -13.90 8.88
C ALA A 258 -10.44 -12.58 8.95
N VAL A 259 -9.79 -12.20 7.85
CA VAL A 259 -9.06 -10.95 7.71
C VAL A 259 -9.38 -10.33 6.37
N LEU A 260 -9.76 -9.07 6.36
CA LEU A 260 -9.97 -8.30 5.13
C LEU A 260 -8.69 -7.52 4.82
N GLU A 261 -8.07 -7.82 3.69
CA GLU A 261 -6.97 -7.06 3.12
C GLU A 261 -7.50 -6.07 2.10
N LEU A 262 -7.21 -4.79 2.30
CA LEU A 262 -7.63 -3.70 1.42
C LEU A 262 -6.45 -3.14 0.63
N TYR A 263 -6.64 -2.95 -0.67
CA TYR A 263 -5.79 -2.15 -1.53
C TYR A 263 -6.47 -0.81 -1.79
N ILE A 264 -5.77 0.27 -1.49
CA ILE A 264 -6.32 1.64 -1.55
C ILE A 264 -5.31 2.53 -2.26
N SER A 265 -5.75 3.27 -3.26
CA SER A 265 -4.93 4.30 -3.90
C SER A 265 -5.74 5.52 -4.32
N SER A 266 -5.19 6.70 -4.12
CA SER A 266 -5.77 8.00 -4.46
C SER A 266 -5.26 8.47 -5.82
N HIS A 267 -6.14 9.03 -6.64
CA HIS A 267 -5.83 9.43 -8.01
C HIS A 267 -6.57 10.71 -8.41
N GLY A 268 -6.20 11.28 -9.55
CA GLY A 268 -6.85 12.47 -10.09
C GLY A 268 -6.78 13.64 -9.11
N GLU A 269 -7.92 14.19 -8.74
CA GLU A 269 -7.97 15.31 -7.78
C GLU A 269 -7.55 14.92 -6.36
N GLU A 270 -7.56 13.63 -6.04
CA GLU A 270 -7.21 13.08 -4.73
C GLU A 270 -5.74 12.62 -4.63
N GLU A 271 -4.93 12.74 -5.69
CA GLU A 271 -3.52 12.32 -5.66
C GLU A 271 -2.76 12.95 -4.50
N PHE A 272 -2.96 14.27 -4.28
CA PHE A 272 -2.31 15.03 -3.22
C PHE A 272 -3.29 15.43 -2.10
N TRP A 273 -4.23 14.55 -1.74
CA TRP A 273 -5.26 14.82 -0.73
C TRP A 273 -4.71 15.40 0.58
N TYR A 274 -3.50 15.02 0.96
CA TYR A 274 -2.82 15.46 2.18
C TYR A 274 -2.34 16.93 2.14
N LEU A 275 -2.39 17.58 0.97
CA LEU A 275 -2.09 19.00 0.74
C LEU A 275 -3.36 19.84 0.47
N THR A 276 -4.54 19.26 0.67
CA THR A 276 -5.80 19.92 0.35
C THR A 276 -6.23 20.86 1.47
N PRO A 277 -6.36 22.20 1.23
CA PRO A 277 -6.88 23.15 2.21
C PRO A 277 -8.41 23.01 2.36
N PRO A 278 -9.02 23.58 3.41
CA PRO A 278 -10.46 23.53 3.60
C PRO A 278 -11.23 24.36 2.58
N ASP A 279 -12.49 24.01 2.34
CA ASP A 279 -13.42 24.69 1.41
C ASP A 279 -13.59 26.19 1.71
N SER A 280 -13.58 26.58 2.97
CA SER A 280 -13.68 27.99 3.39
C SER A 280 -12.54 28.84 2.80
N TYR A 281 -11.32 28.30 2.81
CA TYR A 281 -10.15 28.97 2.25
C TYR A 281 -10.19 29.01 0.72
N THR A 282 -10.53 27.88 0.06
CA THR A 282 -10.61 27.82 -1.41
C THR A 282 -11.67 28.75 -1.96
N LYS A 283 -12.84 28.84 -1.30
CA LYS A 283 -13.92 29.75 -1.68
C LYS A 283 -13.56 31.21 -1.50
N LEU A 284 -12.93 31.58 -0.37
CA LEU A 284 -12.52 32.97 -0.11
C LEU A 284 -11.53 33.47 -1.17
N ASN A 285 -10.61 32.61 -1.59
CA ASN A 285 -9.53 32.95 -2.51
C ASN A 285 -9.89 32.69 -3.98
N ASN A 286 -11.13 32.31 -4.30
CA ASN A 286 -11.60 31.95 -5.64
C ASN A 286 -10.70 30.88 -6.30
N LEU A 287 -10.23 29.93 -5.51
CA LEU A 287 -9.51 28.76 -6.02
C LEU A 287 -10.49 27.75 -6.62
N VAL A 288 -9.97 26.78 -7.37
CA VAL A 288 -10.83 25.82 -8.08
C VAL A 288 -11.80 25.14 -7.10
N ALA A 289 -13.10 25.21 -7.41
CA ALA A 289 -14.13 24.58 -6.60
C ALA A 289 -13.98 23.05 -6.61
N GLY A 290 -14.27 22.41 -5.48
CA GLY A 290 -14.21 20.94 -5.34
C GLY A 290 -12.89 20.41 -4.76
N LYS A 291 -11.88 21.25 -4.58
CA LYS A 291 -10.55 20.88 -4.05
C LYS A 291 -10.32 21.36 -2.61
N GLY A 292 -11.36 21.58 -1.82
CA GLY A 292 -11.27 22.20 -0.52
C GLY A 292 -11.82 21.40 0.65
N LYS A 293 -11.88 20.07 0.56
CA LYS A 293 -12.43 19.23 1.63
C LYS A 293 -11.54 19.09 2.87
N GLY A 294 -10.36 19.75 2.88
CA GLY A 294 -9.36 19.52 3.92
C GLY A 294 -8.55 18.26 3.67
N ALA A 295 -7.54 18.03 4.51
CA ALA A 295 -6.53 17.00 4.32
C ALA A 295 -6.80 15.73 5.16
N TYR A 296 -8.05 15.33 5.29
CA TYR A 296 -8.44 14.09 5.97
C TYR A 296 -9.18 13.15 5.03
N ARG A 297 -8.77 11.87 5.00
CA ARG A 297 -9.45 10.79 4.26
C ARG A 297 -9.44 9.52 5.08
N GLU A 298 -10.57 8.83 5.12
CA GLU A 298 -10.72 7.58 5.83
C GLU A 298 -11.55 6.58 5.02
N VAL A 299 -11.05 5.36 4.87
CA VAL A 299 -11.81 4.25 4.30
C VAL A 299 -12.58 3.56 5.42
N LEU A 300 -13.88 3.49 5.24
CA LEU A 300 -14.82 2.84 6.15
C LEU A 300 -15.22 1.48 5.59
N VAL A 301 -15.20 0.45 6.42
CA VAL A 301 -15.67 -0.90 6.07
C VAL A 301 -16.82 -1.27 6.98
N THR A 302 -17.96 -1.65 6.37
CA THR A 302 -19.14 -2.11 7.11
C THR A 302 -19.53 -3.53 6.70
N ILE A 303 -20.18 -4.24 7.63
CA ILE A 303 -20.91 -5.48 7.38
C ILE A 303 -22.38 -5.21 7.66
N ASP A 304 -23.24 -5.31 6.64
CA ASP A 304 -24.67 -5.00 6.71
C ASP A 304 -24.96 -3.63 7.36
N GLY A 305 -24.16 -2.62 6.98
CA GLY A 305 -24.22 -1.27 7.51
C GLY A 305 -23.61 -1.08 8.91
N LYS A 306 -23.04 -2.10 9.53
CA LYS A 306 -22.33 -1.99 10.81
C LYS A 306 -20.84 -1.74 10.58
N LEU A 307 -20.30 -0.65 11.08
CA LEU A 307 -18.87 -0.29 10.94
C LEU A 307 -17.99 -1.29 11.71
N VAL A 308 -17.16 -2.04 10.99
CA VAL A 308 -16.29 -3.09 11.54
C VAL A 308 -14.80 -2.76 11.42
N GLY A 309 -14.44 -1.75 10.66
CA GLY A 309 -13.06 -1.35 10.53
C GLY A 309 -12.90 -0.04 9.77
N THR A 310 -11.78 0.62 10.02
CA THR A 310 -11.42 1.89 9.38
C THR A 310 -9.94 1.92 9.01
N VAL A 311 -9.61 2.65 7.94
CA VAL A 311 -8.23 2.84 7.50
C VAL A 311 -8.02 4.30 7.07
N ILE A 312 -7.07 4.98 7.69
CA ILE A 312 -6.53 6.23 7.14
C ILE A 312 -5.38 5.82 6.20
N PRO A 313 -5.52 6.02 4.88
CA PRO A 313 -4.50 5.62 3.92
C PRO A 313 -3.23 6.44 4.11
N THR A 314 -2.07 5.79 3.95
CA THR A 314 -0.79 6.51 3.95
C THR A 314 -0.61 7.24 2.62
N PRO A 315 -0.10 8.47 2.61
CA PRO A 315 0.26 9.15 1.37
C PRO A 315 1.28 8.34 0.56
N VAL A 316 0.95 8.00 -0.67
CA VAL A 316 1.89 7.47 -1.66
C VAL A 316 2.24 8.61 -2.61
N ILE A 317 3.53 8.86 -2.79
CA ILE A 317 4.01 9.87 -3.75
C ILE A 317 4.39 9.12 -5.03
N PHE A 318 3.65 9.36 -6.11
CA PHE A 318 3.93 8.75 -7.40
C PHE A 318 5.21 9.30 -8.03
N THR A 319 5.69 8.64 -9.07
CA THR A 319 7.00 8.96 -9.67
C THR A 319 7.05 10.34 -10.34
N SER A 320 5.91 10.94 -10.69
CA SER A 320 5.81 12.34 -11.16
C SER A 320 5.53 13.34 -10.03
N GLY A 321 5.17 12.87 -8.83
CA GLY A 321 4.62 13.68 -7.75
C GLY A 321 5.63 14.65 -7.13
N ILE A 322 5.18 15.85 -6.80
CA ILE A 322 5.88 16.92 -6.06
C ILE A 322 7.12 17.44 -6.79
N ASN A 323 8.13 16.64 -7.00
CA ASN A 323 9.31 16.93 -7.83
C ASN A 323 9.79 15.62 -8.48
N PRO A 324 9.53 15.41 -9.75
CA PRO A 324 9.89 14.17 -10.46
C PRO A 324 11.38 13.83 -10.43
N SER A 325 12.26 14.85 -10.28
CA SER A 325 13.70 14.63 -10.19
C SER A 325 14.12 13.88 -8.92
N PHE A 326 13.27 13.86 -7.88
CA PHE A 326 13.55 13.11 -6.64
C PHE A 326 13.52 11.60 -6.86
N TRP A 327 12.62 11.15 -7.72
CA TRP A 327 12.24 9.74 -7.84
C TRP A 327 13.00 9.00 -8.95
N LYS A 328 14.18 9.50 -9.30
CA LYS A 328 15.07 8.91 -10.30
C LYS A 328 16.44 8.60 -9.67
N PRO A 329 16.92 7.35 -9.66
CA PRO A 329 16.24 6.10 -10.02
C PRO A 329 15.49 5.44 -8.87
N VAL A 330 15.58 5.99 -7.64
CA VAL A 330 14.97 5.44 -6.43
C VAL A 330 13.65 6.15 -6.16
N VAL A 331 12.56 5.39 -6.14
CA VAL A 331 11.22 5.95 -5.98
C VAL A 331 10.84 6.14 -4.51
N ALA A 332 9.71 6.84 -4.27
CA ALA A 332 9.17 7.04 -2.93
C ALA A 332 8.65 5.74 -2.30
N ILE A 333 8.46 5.76 -0.98
CA ILE A 333 7.92 4.62 -0.22
C ILE A 333 6.54 4.23 -0.75
N GLY A 334 6.39 2.97 -1.14
CA GLY A 334 5.14 2.40 -1.60
C GLY A 334 4.73 2.80 -3.02
N ALA A 335 5.60 3.47 -3.80
CA ALA A 335 5.27 3.87 -5.16
C ALA A 335 5.18 2.67 -6.11
N PHE A 336 6.04 1.66 -5.96
CA PHE A 336 6.01 0.46 -6.79
C PHE A 336 5.31 -0.72 -6.12
N ASN A 337 5.43 -0.86 -4.80
CA ASN A 337 4.68 -1.84 -4.04
C ASN A 337 3.68 -1.10 -3.14
N HIS A 338 2.52 -0.75 -3.72
CA HIS A 338 1.49 -0.03 -2.97
C HIS A 338 1.11 -0.79 -1.69
N PRO A 339 0.97 -0.12 -0.56
CA PRO A 339 0.63 -0.76 0.69
C PRO A 339 -0.78 -1.36 0.65
N SER A 340 -0.95 -2.54 1.23
CA SER A 340 -2.25 -3.09 1.60
C SER A 340 -2.49 -2.95 3.10
N TYR A 341 -3.76 -2.90 3.51
CA TYR A 341 -4.18 -2.68 4.89
C TYR A 341 -5.05 -3.85 5.36
N ASN A 342 -4.76 -4.37 6.55
CA ASN A 342 -5.50 -5.49 7.09
C ASN A 342 -6.47 -5.02 8.19
N ILE A 343 -7.72 -5.48 8.11
CA ILE A 343 -8.75 -5.38 9.15
C ILE A 343 -9.04 -6.80 9.63
N ASP A 344 -8.88 -7.04 10.91
CA ASP A 344 -9.20 -8.32 11.51
C ASP A 344 -10.71 -8.46 11.72
N LEU A 345 -11.34 -9.31 10.91
CA LEU A 345 -12.77 -9.61 11.00
C LEU A 345 -13.08 -10.79 11.93
N THR A 346 -12.07 -11.43 12.53
CA THR A 346 -12.29 -12.56 13.45
C THR A 346 -13.24 -12.25 14.60
N PRO A 347 -13.17 -11.07 15.25
CA PRO A 347 -14.15 -10.73 16.29
C PRO A 347 -15.58 -10.60 15.76
N TYR A 348 -15.75 -10.34 14.47
CA TYR A 348 -17.03 -10.06 13.83
C TYR A 348 -17.67 -11.29 13.15
N LEU A 349 -17.07 -12.48 13.28
CA LEU A 349 -17.62 -13.72 12.70
C LEU A 349 -19.06 -14.00 13.12
N GLY A 350 -19.47 -13.55 14.31
CA GLY A 350 -20.86 -13.63 14.75
C GLY A 350 -21.86 -12.81 13.91
N LEU A 351 -21.37 -11.90 13.03
CA LEU A 351 -22.21 -11.19 12.04
C LEU A 351 -22.29 -11.92 10.71
N LEU A 352 -21.42 -12.90 10.44
CA LEU A 352 -21.23 -13.53 9.14
C LEU A 352 -21.60 -15.02 9.10
N LEU A 353 -21.72 -15.69 10.27
CA LEU A 353 -21.97 -17.13 10.38
C LEU A 353 -23.42 -17.41 10.75
N ASP A 354 -24.37 -17.02 9.91
CA ASP A 354 -25.81 -17.26 10.09
C ASP A 354 -26.49 -17.86 8.84
N ASP A 355 -25.68 -18.47 7.97
CA ASP A 355 -26.10 -19.13 6.70
C ASP A 355 -26.78 -18.18 5.69
N LYS A 356 -26.53 -16.87 5.78
CA LYS A 356 -27.05 -15.87 4.86
C LYS A 356 -25.94 -15.19 4.06
N ASN A 357 -26.36 -14.43 3.05
CA ASN A 357 -25.48 -13.50 2.37
C ASN A 357 -25.39 -12.19 3.16
N HIS A 358 -24.19 -11.71 3.36
CA HIS A 358 -23.88 -10.46 4.03
C HIS A 358 -23.28 -9.46 3.06
N SER A 359 -23.60 -8.18 3.22
CA SER A 359 -23.04 -7.10 2.42
C SER A 359 -21.75 -6.61 3.08
N ILE A 360 -20.62 -6.71 2.38
CA ILE A 360 -19.39 -5.98 2.71
C ILE A 360 -19.40 -4.68 1.93
N GLU A 361 -19.36 -3.56 2.63
CA GLU A 361 -19.47 -2.23 2.04
C GLU A 361 -18.21 -1.43 2.31
N ILE A 362 -17.76 -0.67 1.31
CA ILE A 362 -16.55 0.16 1.37
C ILE A 362 -16.89 1.57 0.90
N GLN A 363 -16.46 2.57 1.66
CA GLN A 363 -16.67 3.98 1.40
C GLN A 363 -15.41 4.77 1.75
N VAL A 364 -15.17 5.90 1.09
CA VAL A 364 -14.10 6.85 1.45
C VAL A 364 -14.75 8.11 2.01
N ALA A 365 -14.66 8.29 3.32
CA ALA A 365 -15.16 9.48 4.00
C ALA A 365 -14.30 10.70 3.60
N GLU A 366 -14.97 11.85 3.42
CA GLU A 366 -14.39 13.10 2.92
C GLU A 366 -13.69 12.95 1.55
N GLY A 367 -13.92 11.82 0.85
CA GLY A 367 -13.32 11.53 -0.44
C GLY A 367 -13.86 12.40 -1.57
N GLY A 368 -12.97 12.76 -2.48
CA GLY A 368 -13.27 13.38 -3.78
C GLY A 368 -13.01 12.40 -4.93
N SER A 369 -12.94 12.93 -6.15
CA SER A 369 -12.69 12.13 -7.35
C SER A 369 -11.16 12.02 -7.59
N TYR A 370 -10.62 10.82 -7.58
CA TYR A 370 -11.24 9.53 -7.27
C TYR A 370 -10.30 8.59 -6.50
N TRP A 371 -10.86 7.52 -5.96
CA TRP A 371 -10.12 6.47 -5.26
C TRP A 371 -10.36 5.11 -5.95
N LEU A 372 -9.30 4.31 -6.08
CA LEU A 372 -9.40 2.92 -6.50
C LEU A 372 -9.24 2.03 -5.27
N VAL A 373 -10.25 1.22 -5.00
CA VAL A 373 -10.29 0.33 -3.83
C VAL A 373 -10.60 -1.09 -4.28
N ASP A 374 -9.88 -2.06 -3.72
CA ASP A 374 -10.15 -3.48 -3.86
C ASP A 374 -9.92 -4.17 -2.53
N ALA A 375 -10.52 -5.35 -2.31
CA ALA A 375 -10.26 -6.08 -1.10
C ALA A 375 -10.30 -7.60 -1.31
N ASN A 376 -9.55 -8.30 -0.44
CA ASN A 376 -9.47 -9.75 -0.39
C ASN A 376 -9.86 -10.21 1.03
N MET A 377 -10.90 -11.01 1.16
CA MET A 377 -11.26 -11.61 2.44
C MET A 377 -10.57 -12.96 2.57
N HIS A 378 -9.56 -13.03 3.43
CA HIS A 378 -8.82 -14.23 3.77
C HIS A 378 -9.56 -14.99 4.88
N ILE A 379 -9.77 -16.30 4.69
CA ILE A 379 -10.58 -17.15 5.56
C ILE A 379 -9.78 -18.39 5.93
N TRP A 380 -9.81 -18.75 7.23
CA TRP A 380 -9.24 -19.97 7.78
C TRP A 380 -10.35 -20.86 8.29
N LEU A 381 -10.31 -22.15 7.91
CA LEU A 381 -11.35 -23.13 8.14
C LEU A 381 -10.94 -24.14 9.22
N GLY A 382 -11.83 -24.37 10.17
CA GLY A 382 -11.70 -25.46 11.13
C GLY A 382 -12.13 -26.80 10.53
N SER A 383 -11.96 -27.86 11.31
CA SER A 383 -12.38 -29.22 10.94
C SER A 383 -13.89 -29.46 11.09
N SER A 384 -14.62 -28.58 11.74
CA SER A 384 -16.04 -28.71 12.06
C SER A 384 -16.75 -27.37 12.00
N HIS A 385 -18.08 -27.40 11.98
CA HIS A 385 -18.93 -26.22 12.12
C HIS A 385 -18.54 -25.36 13.33
N VAL A 386 -18.61 -24.06 13.16
CA VAL A 386 -18.22 -23.05 14.13
C VAL A 386 -19.44 -22.20 14.51
N GLN A 387 -19.65 -21.97 15.80
CA GLN A 387 -20.57 -20.96 16.29
C GLN A 387 -19.78 -19.73 16.74
N ALA A 388 -20.26 -18.55 16.39
CA ALA A 388 -19.60 -17.32 16.77
C ALA A 388 -20.57 -16.32 17.39
N ILE A 389 -20.05 -15.54 18.34
CA ILE A 389 -20.76 -14.44 18.99
C ILE A 389 -19.85 -13.22 18.93
N VAL A 390 -20.42 -12.05 18.72
CA VAL A 390 -19.70 -10.78 18.70
C VAL A 390 -20.25 -9.82 19.75
N GLU A 391 -19.33 -9.20 20.49
CA GLU A 391 -19.60 -8.03 21.32
C GLU A 391 -18.68 -6.91 20.84
N TYR A 392 -19.24 -5.82 20.34
CA TYR A 392 -18.46 -4.68 19.90
C TYR A 392 -19.20 -3.37 20.15
N GLU A 393 -18.41 -2.33 20.36
CA GLU A 393 -18.88 -0.96 20.35
C GLU A 393 -18.50 -0.33 19.01
N PRO A 394 -19.42 0.43 18.37
CA PRO A 394 -19.08 1.18 17.17
C PRO A 394 -17.82 2.02 17.39
N PRO A 395 -16.88 2.06 16.43
CA PRO A 395 -15.68 2.87 16.56
C PRO A 395 -16.00 4.32 16.87
N SER A 396 -15.44 4.86 17.96
CA SER A 396 -15.55 6.28 18.29
C SER A 396 -14.62 7.10 17.42
N MET A 397 -14.98 8.34 17.17
CA MET A 397 -14.14 9.31 16.47
C MET A 397 -14.25 10.67 17.14
N GLU A 398 -13.11 11.26 17.45
CA GLU A 398 -12.97 12.66 17.83
C GLU A 398 -12.19 13.36 16.72
N ILE A 399 -12.70 14.50 16.24
CA ILE A 399 -12.06 15.32 15.21
C ILE A 399 -12.02 16.76 15.69
N GLU A 400 -10.82 17.34 15.65
CA GLU A 400 -10.57 18.74 15.94
C GLU A 400 -10.01 19.42 14.69
N ASN A 401 -10.61 20.54 14.32
CA ASN A 401 -10.18 21.36 13.19
C ASN A 401 -9.88 22.76 13.69
N ASP A 402 -8.64 23.22 13.48
CA ASP A 402 -8.21 24.59 13.76
C ASP A 402 -7.75 25.25 12.46
N TYR A 403 -8.52 26.24 11.99
CA TYR A 403 -8.30 26.89 10.70
C TYR A 403 -8.20 28.41 10.88
N GLU A 404 -7.00 28.95 10.69
CA GLU A 404 -6.72 30.38 10.69
C GLU A 404 -6.19 30.82 9.33
N PHE A 405 -6.83 31.83 8.69
CA PHE A 405 -6.36 32.32 7.39
C PHE A 405 -6.81 33.75 7.10
N GLU A 406 -5.95 34.48 6.39
CA GLU A 406 -6.22 35.80 5.86
C GLU A 406 -5.64 35.93 4.43
N GLY A 407 -6.52 36.16 3.44
CA GLY A 407 -6.12 36.17 2.04
C GLY A 407 -5.50 34.81 1.64
N LEU A 408 -4.30 34.85 1.07
CA LEU A 408 -3.56 33.66 0.62
C LEU A 408 -2.67 33.04 1.70
N GLU A 409 -2.62 33.59 2.90
CA GLU A 409 -1.90 33.01 4.03
C GLU A 409 -2.86 32.24 4.92
N GLY A 410 -2.44 31.09 5.42
CA GLY A 410 -3.29 30.29 6.30
C GLY A 410 -2.53 29.15 6.97
N GLU A 411 -3.07 28.74 8.09
CA GLU A 411 -2.66 27.57 8.84
C GLU A 411 -3.89 26.70 9.10
N PHE A 412 -3.81 25.44 8.75
CA PHE A 412 -4.91 24.48 8.84
C PHE A 412 -4.40 23.26 9.57
N GLU A 413 -4.98 22.99 10.73
CA GLU A 413 -4.64 21.82 11.53
C GLU A 413 -5.86 20.94 11.68
N ILE A 414 -5.70 19.64 11.42
CA ILE A 414 -6.71 18.60 11.60
C ILE A 414 -6.09 17.54 12.50
N GLU A 415 -6.74 17.28 13.63
CA GLU A 415 -6.39 16.16 14.50
C GLU A 415 -7.57 15.20 14.59
N VAL A 416 -7.32 13.91 14.42
CA VAL A 416 -8.34 12.86 14.53
C VAL A 416 -7.83 11.76 15.44
N GLU A 417 -8.65 11.43 16.43
CA GLU A 417 -8.46 10.26 17.26
C GLU A 417 -9.62 9.29 17.04
N ARG A 418 -9.27 8.06 16.72
CA ARG A 418 -10.25 6.97 16.56
C ARG A 418 -9.86 5.79 17.42
N SER A 419 -10.84 5.24 18.14
CA SER A 419 -10.66 4.02 18.90
C SER A 419 -11.76 3.02 18.59
N SER A 420 -11.43 1.73 18.63
CA SER A 420 -12.36 0.64 18.47
C SER A 420 -12.00 -0.53 19.37
N SER A 421 -13.00 -1.30 19.78
CA SER A 421 -12.82 -2.53 20.53
C SER A 421 -13.90 -3.54 20.12
N ALA A 422 -13.45 -4.73 19.72
CA ALA A 422 -14.36 -5.84 19.41
C ALA A 422 -13.90 -7.11 20.11
N VAL A 423 -14.85 -7.90 20.58
CA VAL A 423 -14.63 -9.20 21.21
C VAL A 423 -15.46 -10.23 20.47
N GLY A 424 -14.81 -11.22 19.90
CA GLY A 424 -15.46 -12.36 19.25
C GLY A 424 -15.20 -13.64 20.02
N LEU A 425 -16.24 -14.41 20.25
CA LEU A 425 -16.15 -15.77 20.77
C LEU A 425 -16.44 -16.74 19.64
N VAL A 426 -15.56 -17.70 19.45
CA VAL A 426 -15.67 -18.77 18.46
C VAL A 426 -15.66 -20.11 19.17
N GLN A 427 -16.69 -20.92 18.93
CA GLN A 427 -16.81 -22.28 19.48
C GLN A 427 -16.82 -23.28 18.34
N SER A 428 -15.85 -24.21 18.34
CA SER A 428 -15.82 -25.32 17.38
C SER A 428 -16.86 -26.39 17.72
N GLY A 429 -17.26 -27.19 16.73
CA GLY A 429 -18.15 -28.33 16.94
C GLY A 429 -17.61 -29.38 17.92
N LEU A 430 -16.32 -29.34 18.25
CA LEU A 430 -15.67 -30.16 19.27
C LEU A 430 -15.75 -29.55 20.67
N GLY A 431 -16.39 -28.38 20.82
CA GLY A 431 -16.58 -27.70 22.10
C GLY A 431 -15.40 -26.80 22.53
N ASN A 432 -14.36 -26.66 21.72
CA ASN A 432 -13.26 -25.72 22.00
C ASN A 432 -13.73 -24.28 21.83
N ILE A 433 -13.49 -23.43 22.82
CA ILE A 433 -13.87 -22.03 22.82
C ILE A 433 -12.61 -21.17 22.79
N ILE A 434 -12.58 -20.23 21.85
CA ILE A 434 -11.54 -19.20 21.74
C ILE A 434 -12.23 -17.84 21.71
N THR A 435 -11.71 -16.91 22.52
CA THR A 435 -12.14 -15.52 22.52
C THR A 435 -11.02 -14.65 21.95
N THR A 436 -11.31 -13.90 20.91
CA THR A 436 -10.40 -12.93 20.31
C THR A 436 -10.88 -11.52 20.63
N LYS A 437 -10.04 -10.73 21.29
CA LYS A 437 -10.26 -9.30 21.50
C LYS A 437 -9.28 -8.52 20.65
N VAL A 438 -9.81 -7.65 19.81
CA VAL A 438 -9.04 -6.68 19.01
C VAL A 438 -9.36 -5.27 19.51
N THR A 439 -8.32 -4.49 19.80
CA THR A 439 -8.45 -3.05 20.09
C THR A 439 -7.55 -2.29 19.14
N GLU A 440 -8.06 -1.20 18.60
CA GLU A 440 -7.36 -0.35 17.67
C GLU A 440 -7.44 1.10 18.08
N GLU A 441 -6.32 1.79 17.98
CA GLU A 441 -6.16 3.23 18.22
C GLU A 441 -5.50 3.83 16.98
N ILE A 442 -6.13 4.86 16.39
CA ILE A 442 -5.59 5.59 15.25
C ILE A 442 -5.54 7.06 15.62
N ASN A 443 -4.36 7.67 15.46
CA ASN A 443 -4.15 9.09 15.65
C ASN A 443 -3.64 9.67 14.33
N PHE A 444 -4.36 10.64 13.80
CA PHE A 444 -4.01 11.39 12.61
C PHE A 444 -3.82 12.85 12.97
N LYS A 445 -2.75 13.44 12.46
CA LYS A 445 -2.50 14.86 12.53
C LYS A 445 -2.01 15.35 11.18
N ASN A 446 -2.62 16.42 10.68
CA ASN A 446 -2.17 17.13 9.49
C ASN A 446 -2.14 18.62 9.79
N LYS A 447 -0.99 19.25 9.54
CA LYS A 447 -0.78 20.69 9.68
C LYS A 447 -0.26 21.25 8.38
N LEU A 448 -1.11 21.98 7.68
CA LEU A 448 -0.84 22.60 6.39
C LEU A 448 -0.76 24.11 6.54
N LYS A 449 0.32 24.72 6.03
CA LYS A 449 0.53 26.16 6.10
C LYS A 449 0.79 26.75 4.72
N PHE A 450 0.12 27.84 4.42
CA PHE A 450 0.40 28.72 3.29
C PHE A 450 0.96 30.05 3.81
N LYS A 451 2.16 30.40 3.40
CA LYS A 451 2.91 31.58 3.83
C LYS A 451 3.39 32.39 2.63
N GLU A 452 3.88 33.60 2.88
CA GLU A 452 4.49 34.46 1.86
C GLU A 452 3.56 34.66 0.65
N GLN A 453 2.30 35.01 0.95
CA GLN A 453 1.21 35.16 -0.05
C GLN A 453 0.98 33.89 -0.88
N GLY A 454 1.06 32.72 -0.23
CA GLY A 454 0.84 31.40 -0.87
C GLY A 454 2.01 30.88 -1.68
N THR A 455 3.15 31.57 -1.71
CA THR A 455 4.34 31.09 -2.43
C THR A 455 5.15 30.05 -1.66
N ARG A 456 4.86 29.90 -0.37
CA ARG A 456 5.47 28.89 0.50
C ARG A 456 4.39 28.00 1.11
N ILE A 457 4.51 26.70 0.84
CA ILE A 457 3.62 25.65 1.37
C ILE A 457 4.44 24.76 2.29
N GLU A 458 3.93 24.50 3.49
CA GLU A 458 4.54 23.59 4.45
C GLU A 458 3.48 22.61 4.94
N LEU A 459 3.81 21.32 4.87
CA LEU A 459 3.03 20.21 5.41
C LEU A 459 3.82 19.52 6.52
N ASP A 460 3.15 19.23 7.62
CA ASP A 460 3.59 18.25 8.64
C ASP A 460 2.41 17.32 8.94
N GLN A 461 2.47 16.09 8.40
CA GLN A 461 1.44 15.06 8.61
C GLN A 461 2.02 13.87 9.35
N LYS A 462 1.22 13.27 10.22
CA LYS A 462 1.59 12.04 10.92
C LYS A 462 0.37 11.14 11.12
N ILE A 463 0.51 9.89 10.75
CA ILE A 463 -0.45 8.84 11.04
C ILE A 463 0.19 7.86 12.03
N LYS A 464 -0.49 7.56 13.12
CA LYS A 464 -0.11 6.49 14.05
C LYS A 464 -1.27 5.52 14.16
N ARG A 465 -0.98 4.23 14.04
CA ARG A 465 -1.97 3.16 14.23
C ARG A 465 -1.38 2.11 15.17
N LYS A 466 -2.13 1.76 16.19
CA LYS A 466 -1.78 0.74 17.16
C LYS A 466 -2.91 -0.28 17.25
N THR A 467 -2.60 -1.53 16.92
CA THR A 467 -3.55 -2.64 16.99
C THR A 467 -3.07 -3.64 18.02
N LYS A 468 -3.91 -3.99 19.00
CA LYS A 468 -3.63 -5.01 20.00
C LYS A 468 -4.61 -6.15 19.83
N VAL A 469 -4.10 -7.38 19.80
CA VAL A 469 -4.88 -8.60 19.73
C VAL A 469 -4.58 -9.45 20.94
N LYS A 470 -5.62 -9.85 21.65
CA LYS A 470 -5.54 -10.80 22.77
C LYS A 470 -6.42 -12.00 22.48
N ILE A 471 -5.85 -13.19 22.55
CA ILE A 471 -6.56 -14.46 22.36
C ILE A 471 -6.55 -15.22 23.67
N THR A 472 -7.73 -15.71 24.10
CA THR A 472 -7.89 -16.47 25.34
C THR A 472 -8.65 -17.77 25.09
N ASP A 473 -8.36 -18.79 25.91
CA ASP A 473 -9.10 -20.06 25.96
C ASP A 473 -10.43 -19.92 26.75
N ALA A 474 -11.18 -21.01 26.83
CA ALA A 474 -12.44 -21.09 27.57
C ALA A 474 -12.29 -20.76 29.08
N SER A 475 -11.12 -20.94 29.66
CA SER A 475 -10.81 -20.63 31.05
C SER A 475 -10.37 -19.18 31.28
N GLY A 476 -10.25 -18.39 30.20
CA GLY A 476 -9.75 -17.02 30.21
C GLY A 476 -8.23 -16.90 30.24
N ASN A 477 -7.48 -18.01 30.12
CA ASN A 477 -6.03 -17.96 30.03
C ASN A 477 -5.60 -17.34 28.69
N SER A 478 -4.60 -16.46 28.72
CA SER A 478 -4.03 -15.88 27.50
C SER A 478 -3.23 -16.94 26.73
N ILE A 479 -3.61 -17.18 25.48
CA ILE A 479 -2.92 -18.11 24.57
C ILE A 479 -2.21 -17.37 23.43
N GLY A 480 -2.47 -16.06 23.28
CA GLY A 480 -1.76 -15.16 22.36
C GLY A 480 -2.00 -13.70 22.71
N LYS A 481 -0.94 -12.89 22.59
CA LYS A 481 -1.02 -11.44 22.77
C LYS A 481 -0.06 -10.76 21.80
N TYR A 482 -0.63 -10.01 20.88
CA TYR A 482 0.13 -9.37 19.82
C TYR A 482 -0.15 -7.88 19.77
N GLU A 483 0.89 -7.12 19.37
CA GLU A 483 0.78 -5.69 19.17
C GLU A 483 1.44 -5.32 17.84
N ILE A 484 0.74 -4.51 17.06
CA ILE A 484 1.22 -3.97 15.80
C ILE A 484 1.20 -2.45 15.93
N GLU A 485 2.35 -1.82 15.81
CA GLU A 485 2.47 -0.37 15.79
C GLU A 485 2.95 0.09 14.41
N ARG A 486 2.33 1.15 13.89
CA ARG A 486 2.69 1.78 12.62
C ARG A 486 2.71 3.29 12.78
N THR A 487 3.74 3.91 12.22
CA THR A 487 3.89 5.37 12.23
C THR A 487 4.39 5.83 10.87
N TYR A 488 3.71 6.82 10.30
CA TYR A 488 3.98 7.33 8.96
C TYR A 488 4.02 8.87 8.97
N PRO A 489 5.15 9.49 9.32
CA PRO A 489 5.32 10.94 9.18
C PRO A 489 5.63 11.32 7.73
N LEU A 490 5.09 12.46 7.31
CA LEU A 490 5.36 13.09 6.02
C LEU A 490 5.50 14.59 6.22
N LYS A 491 6.64 15.15 5.80
CA LYS A 491 6.87 16.60 5.77
C LYS A 491 7.22 17.04 4.36
N ILE A 492 6.56 18.09 3.92
CA ILE A 492 6.81 18.69 2.61
C ILE A 492 6.95 20.18 2.77
N THR A 493 7.96 20.75 2.12
CA THR A 493 8.09 22.19 1.97
C THR A 493 8.27 22.52 0.50
N VAL A 494 7.46 23.44 0.00
CA VAL A 494 7.55 23.95 -1.38
C VAL A 494 7.67 25.47 -1.32
N VAL A 495 8.66 26.01 -1.99
CA VAL A 495 8.89 27.46 -2.09
C VAL A 495 8.97 27.84 -3.56
N THR A 496 8.04 28.66 -4.02
CA THR A 496 7.97 29.15 -5.41
C THR A 496 8.46 30.58 -5.49
N GLN A 497 9.52 30.82 -6.28
CA GLN A 497 10.09 32.13 -6.52
C GLN A 497 9.88 32.54 -7.99
N PRO A 498 8.91 33.42 -8.30
CA PRO A 498 8.64 33.84 -9.67
C PRO A 498 9.74 34.77 -10.20
N TRP A 499 10.10 34.57 -11.47
CA TRP A 499 11.00 35.46 -12.20
C TRP A 499 10.18 36.54 -12.89
N TYR A 500 10.29 37.79 -12.44
CA TYR A 500 9.48 38.88 -12.93
C TYR A 500 9.56 39.02 -14.48
N GLY A 501 8.36 39.10 -15.09
CA GLY A 501 8.21 39.39 -16.53
C GLY A 501 8.47 38.21 -17.47
N LYS A 502 8.68 36.97 -16.99
CA LYS A 502 9.04 35.82 -17.84
C LYS A 502 8.09 34.63 -17.80
N GLY A 503 7.11 34.62 -16.91
CA GLY A 503 6.25 33.43 -16.69
C GLY A 503 7.00 32.20 -16.15
N ILE A 504 8.26 32.40 -15.71
CA ILE A 504 9.17 31.38 -15.20
C ILE A 504 9.21 31.48 -13.67
N SER A 505 9.31 30.35 -13.00
CA SER A 505 9.51 30.29 -11.55
C SER A 505 10.56 29.24 -11.19
N THR A 506 11.29 29.51 -10.10
CA THR A 506 12.09 28.47 -9.43
C THR A 506 11.23 27.88 -8.32
N VAL A 507 11.07 26.56 -8.31
CA VAL A 507 10.36 25.82 -7.28
C VAL A 507 11.37 25.00 -6.49
N SER A 508 11.62 25.37 -5.23
CA SER A 508 12.48 24.62 -4.30
C SER A 508 11.63 23.72 -3.44
N THR A 509 12.00 22.47 -3.32
CA THR A 509 11.19 21.45 -2.66
C THR A 509 12.03 20.62 -1.70
N THR A 510 11.46 20.28 -0.54
CA THR A 510 12.00 19.31 0.40
C THR A 510 10.90 18.31 0.75
N VAL A 511 11.20 17.02 0.75
CA VAL A 511 10.31 15.93 1.17
C VAL A 511 11.03 15.07 2.19
N VAL A 512 10.42 14.87 3.35
CA VAL A 512 10.83 13.87 4.34
C VAL A 512 9.66 12.93 4.56
N GLN A 513 9.84 11.67 4.21
CA GLN A 513 8.84 10.61 4.37
C GLN A 513 9.44 9.47 5.16
N GLU A 514 8.70 8.95 6.13
CA GLU A 514 9.14 7.83 6.94
C GLU A 514 8.05 6.75 7.01
N ARG A 515 8.47 5.51 7.14
CA ARG A 515 7.64 4.35 7.44
C ARG A 515 8.27 3.56 8.57
N SER A 516 7.60 3.49 9.71
CA SER A 516 8.03 2.68 10.85
C SER A 516 6.93 1.71 11.24
N GLU A 517 7.25 0.43 11.24
CA GLU A 517 6.31 -0.64 11.59
C GLU A 517 6.98 -1.64 12.52
N SER A 518 6.26 -2.08 13.54
CA SER A 518 6.69 -3.16 14.42
C SER A 518 5.55 -4.15 14.68
N PHE A 519 5.91 -5.41 14.77
CA PHE A 519 5.06 -6.50 15.22
C PHE A 519 5.73 -7.17 16.41
N SER A 520 5.02 -7.24 17.52
CA SER A 520 5.54 -7.84 18.75
C SER A 520 4.56 -8.86 19.35
N ASN A 521 5.13 -9.84 20.05
CA ASN A 521 4.39 -10.76 20.92
C ASN A 521 4.82 -10.46 22.36
N GLU A 522 3.85 -10.03 23.19
CA GLU A 522 4.11 -9.50 24.54
C GLU A 522 5.11 -8.33 24.51
N ASN A 523 6.39 -8.59 24.82
CA ASN A 523 7.45 -7.58 24.84
C ASN A 523 8.59 -7.91 23.84
N VAL A 524 8.41 -8.93 23.00
CA VAL A 524 9.43 -9.36 22.04
C VAL A 524 9.04 -8.87 20.66
N ILE A 525 9.89 -8.05 20.05
CA ILE A 525 9.73 -7.60 18.67
C ILE A 525 10.05 -8.77 17.74
N LEU A 526 9.06 -9.23 17.01
CA LEU A 526 9.17 -10.32 16.03
C LEU A 526 9.51 -9.82 14.63
N ARG A 527 9.05 -8.60 14.29
CA ARG A 527 9.35 -7.93 13.03
C ARG A 527 9.43 -6.43 13.24
N ALA A 528 10.39 -5.78 12.61
CA ALA A 528 10.50 -4.33 12.56
C ALA A 528 10.91 -3.88 11.15
N LEU A 529 10.35 -2.76 10.72
CA LEU A 529 10.67 -2.08 9.47
C LEU A 529 10.81 -0.59 9.75
N ASN A 530 11.92 0.00 9.30
CA ASN A 530 12.10 1.44 9.24
C ASN A 530 12.60 1.83 7.85
N HIS A 531 11.94 2.77 7.21
CA HIS A 531 12.33 3.30 5.92
C HIS A 531 12.22 4.83 5.96
N ASP A 532 13.34 5.51 5.78
CA ASP A 532 13.45 6.96 5.82
C ASP A 532 13.85 7.49 4.44
N VAL A 533 13.14 8.49 3.95
CA VAL A 533 13.39 9.18 2.70
C VAL A 533 13.57 10.67 2.97
N ASN A 534 14.64 11.25 2.49
CA ASN A 534 14.93 12.68 2.59
C ASN A 534 15.38 13.20 1.22
N CYS A 535 14.54 14.04 0.62
CA CYS A 535 14.78 14.62 -0.70
C CYS A 535 14.83 16.14 -0.60
N THR A 536 15.78 16.75 -1.32
CA THR A 536 15.88 18.21 -1.48
C THR A 536 16.28 18.55 -2.91
N GLY A 537 15.63 19.51 -3.52
CA GLY A 537 15.90 19.89 -4.89
C GLY A 537 15.19 21.16 -5.34
N SER A 538 15.42 21.53 -6.57
CA SER A 538 14.76 22.66 -7.19
C SER A 538 14.44 22.38 -8.65
N MET A 539 13.37 23.01 -9.15
CA MET A 539 12.96 22.96 -10.55
C MET A 539 12.84 24.38 -11.11
N LEU A 540 13.24 24.57 -12.34
CA LEU A 540 12.91 25.73 -13.14
C LEU A 540 11.68 25.39 -13.96
N VAL A 541 10.58 26.10 -13.78
CA VAL A 541 9.31 25.83 -14.46
C VAL A 541 8.85 27.02 -15.28
N ASN A 542 8.21 26.75 -16.42
CA ASN A 542 7.52 27.74 -17.25
C ASN A 542 6.06 27.32 -17.42
N GLY A 543 5.16 28.00 -16.71
CA GLY A 543 3.80 27.49 -16.55
C GLY A 543 3.84 26.11 -15.90
N ASN A 544 3.23 25.11 -16.56
CA ASN A 544 3.18 23.71 -16.09
C ASN A 544 4.36 22.85 -16.61
N SER A 545 5.32 23.44 -17.35
CA SER A 545 6.41 22.68 -17.95
C SER A 545 7.68 22.80 -17.12
N ILE A 546 8.32 21.68 -16.79
CA ILE A 546 9.64 21.65 -16.15
C ILE A 546 10.69 21.85 -17.24
N MET A 547 11.51 22.89 -17.08
CA MET A 547 12.60 23.20 -17.99
C MET A 547 13.92 22.54 -17.58
N SER A 548 14.16 22.48 -16.27
CA SER A 548 15.33 21.82 -15.66
C SER A 548 15.05 21.56 -14.20
N GLY A 549 15.78 20.64 -13.60
CA GLY A 549 15.70 20.35 -12.18
C GLY A 549 17.00 19.81 -11.63
N SER A 550 17.18 19.96 -10.32
CA SER A 550 18.26 19.36 -9.55
C SER A 550 17.69 18.69 -8.32
N ALA A 551 18.25 17.53 -7.95
CA ALA A 551 17.72 16.76 -6.85
C ALA A 551 18.78 15.93 -6.13
N VAL A 552 18.61 15.86 -4.83
CA VAL A 552 19.31 14.91 -3.94
C VAL A 552 18.26 14.05 -3.27
N ASN A 553 18.48 12.74 -3.25
CA ASN A 553 17.61 11.78 -2.58
C ASN A 553 18.46 10.86 -1.70
N HIS A 554 18.16 10.83 -0.41
CA HIS A 554 18.79 9.96 0.56
C HIS A 554 17.73 9.03 1.13
N GLN A 555 17.96 7.71 1.05
CA GLN A 555 17.06 6.72 1.61
C GLN A 555 17.84 5.75 2.51
N ASN A 556 17.25 5.45 3.69
CA ASN A 556 17.75 4.44 4.61
C ASN A 556 16.63 3.44 4.85
N TYR A 557 16.92 2.17 4.66
CA TYR A 557 16.00 1.07 4.88
C TYR A 557 16.58 0.11 5.92
N TYR A 558 15.76 -0.26 6.89
CA TYR A 558 16.10 -1.28 7.88
C TYR A 558 14.93 -2.24 8.07
N TYR A 559 15.22 -3.52 8.02
CA TYR A 559 14.27 -4.60 8.25
C TYR A 559 14.85 -5.63 9.20
N LYS A 560 14.03 -6.14 10.11
CA LYS A 560 14.37 -7.22 11.02
C LYS A 560 13.18 -8.14 11.19
N ASP A 561 13.43 -9.46 11.19
CA ASP A 561 12.45 -10.48 11.53
C ASP A 561 13.11 -11.66 12.26
N GLY A 562 12.38 -12.79 12.39
CA GLY A 562 12.89 -14.01 13.02
C GLY A 562 14.00 -14.71 12.23
N PHE A 563 14.27 -14.30 11.00
CA PHE A 563 15.29 -14.89 10.14
C PHE A 563 16.57 -14.06 10.08
N GLY A 564 16.51 -12.78 10.39
CA GLY A 564 17.68 -11.91 10.39
C GLY A 564 17.36 -10.42 10.25
N CYS A 565 18.39 -9.67 9.88
CA CYS A 565 18.30 -8.23 9.65
C CYS A 565 18.80 -7.89 8.25
N TYR A 566 18.28 -6.82 7.71
CA TYR A 566 18.75 -6.22 6.47
C TYR A 566 18.72 -4.70 6.59
N SER A 567 19.79 -4.06 6.16
CA SER A 567 19.83 -2.60 6.01
C SER A 567 20.38 -2.23 4.64
N ARG A 568 19.84 -1.16 4.04
CA ARG A 568 20.36 -0.58 2.80
C ARG A 568 20.29 0.92 2.87
N LYS A 569 21.35 1.57 2.44
CA LYS A 569 21.47 3.02 2.37
C LYS A 569 21.81 3.42 0.96
N VAL A 570 20.96 4.25 0.34
CA VAL A 570 21.15 4.73 -1.02
C VAL A 570 21.17 6.24 -1.04
N ASN A 571 22.20 6.80 -1.70
CA ASN A 571 22.31 8.23 -1.93
C ASN A 571 22.30 8.49 -3.44
N VAL A 572 21.46 9.42 -3.87
CA VAL A 572 21.32 9.82 -5.26
C VAL A 572 21.58 11.31 -5.40
N LEU A 573 22.36 11.66 -6.39
CA LEU A 573 22.64 13.05 -6.79
C LEU A 573 22.34 13.19 -8.28
N GLU A 574 21.47 14.13 -8.65
CA GLU A 574 21.11 14.43 -10.04
C GLU A 574 20.72 13.17 -10.86
N GLY A 575 19.94 12.28 -10.24
CA GLY A 575 19.49 11.03 -10.87
C GLY A 575 20.55 9.93 -10.98
N ASN A 576 21.74 10.12 -10.39
CA ASN A 576 22.80 9.13 -10.36
C ASN A 576 22.99 8.58 -8.95
N VAL A 577 23.08 7.27 -8.81
CA VAL A 577 23.40 6.63 -7.52
C VAL A 577 24.88 6.89 -7.23
N VAL A 578 25.15 7.65 -6.17
CA VAL A 578 26.53 7.98 -5.73
C VAL A 578 27.02 7.11 -4.59
N ALA A 579 26.11 6.46 -3.86
CA ALA A 579 26.40 5.43 -2.86
C ALA A 579 25.22 4.46 -2.75
N ASP A 580 25.53 3.17 -2.62
CA ASP A 580 24.57 2.10 -2.39
C ASP A 580 25.24 1.04 -1.51
N GLU A 581 24.88 1.02 -0.25
CA GLU A 581 25.49 0.16 0.77
C GLU A 581 24.42 -0.71 1.41
N SER A 582 24.61 -2.03 1.41
CA SER A 582 23.70 -2.96 2.08
C SER A 582 24.43 -3.85 3.08
N ASN A 583 23.73 -4.24 4.13
CA ASN A 583 24.27 -5.09 5.18
C ASN A 583 23.17 -6.01 5.73
N SER A 584 23.51 -7.26 6.00
CA SER A 584 22.62 -8.27 6.61
C SER A 584 22.98 -8.56 8.09
N ILE A 585 23.81 -7.72 8.72
CA ILE A 585 24.20 -7.87 10.13
C ILE A 585 23.19 -7.11 10.99
N CYS A 586 22.65 -7.78 12.02
CA CYS A 586 21.81 -7.09 13.00
C CYS A 586 22.64 -6.08 13.80
N ILE A 587 22.24 -4.84 13.78
CA ILE A 587 22.77 -3.80 14.66
C ILE A 587 21.88 -3.82 15.92
N GLU A 588 22.50 -4.03 17.09
CA GLU A 588 21.82 -4.01 18.39
C GLU A 588 21.28 -2.63 18.76
#